data_a83083c3d34b1be57bd40c112e259f97
#
_entry.id   a83083c3d34b1be57bd40c112e259f97
#
_cell.length_a   1.000
_cell.length_b   1.000
_cell.length_c   1.000
_cell.angle_alpha   90.00
_cell.angle_beta   90.00
_cell.angle_gamma   90.00
#
_symmetry.space_group_name_H-M   'P 1'
#
loop_
_entity.id
_entity.type
_entity.pdbx_description
1 polymer ?
#
loop_
_entity_poly.entity_id
_entity_poly.type
_entity_poly.pdbx_seq_one_letter_code
_entity_poly.pdbx_strand_id
1 'polypeptide(L)'
;MKKFSIVIAGGGSTYTPEIILMLLDNLDRLPLRSIKLYDNDEERQNHVAKAVEILIKEKDPTIEYVATTDPEVAYTDVDFVLAHIRVGKLG
;
A
#
# COMPACT_ATOMS: atom_id res chain seq x y z
N MET A 1 17.57 -7.27 -11.41
CA MET A 1 17.41 -6.59 -10.14
C MET A 1 16.17 -7.10 -9.42
N LYS A 2 16.30 -7.39 -8.15
CA LYS A 2 15.19 -7.93 -7.39
C LYS A 2 14.21 -6.83 -7.02
N LYS A 3 12.93 -7.11 -7.20
CA LYS A 3 11.88 -6.19 -6.81
C LYS A 3 11.08 -6.81 -5.66
N PHE A 4 10.47 -5.98 -4.86
CA PHE A 4 9.82 -6.40 -3.63
C PHE A 4 8.31 -6.18 -3.69
N SER A 5 7.60 -6.97 -2.89
CA SER A 5 6.17 -6.80 -2.71
C SER A 5 5.92 -6.27 -1.30
N ILE A 6 5.05 -5.29 -1.19
CA ILE A 6 4.76 -4.66 0.09
C ILE A 6 3.26 -4.61 0.32
N VAL A 7 2.86 -4.83 1.57
CA VAL A 7 1.45 -4.67 1.96
C VAL A 7 1.36 -3.58 3.02
N ILE A 8 0.36 -2.74 2.88
CA ILE A 8 0.09 -1.68 3.84
C ILE A 8 -1.14 -2.10 4.64
N ALA A 9 -0.91 -2.48 5.90
CA ALA A 9 -2.00 -2.86 6.79
C ALA A 9 -2.65 -1.59 7.32
N GLY A 10 -3.99 -1.58 7.31
CA GLY A 10 -4.72 -0.35 7.61
C GLY A 10 -4.78 0.58 6.42
N GLY A 11 -4.83 0.00 5.21
CA GLY A 11 -4.74 0.76 3.97
C GLY A 11 -5.85 1.75 3.74
N GLY A 12 -6.93 1.70 4.54
CA GLY A 12 -7.99 2.68 4.43
C GLY A 12 -7.72 3.98 5.15
N SER A 13 -6.54 4.13 5.74
CA SER A 13 -6.17 5.36 6.41
C SER A 13 -6.03 6.52 5.42
N THR A 14 -6.39 7.72 5.86
CA THR A 14 -6.23 8.91 5.03
C THR A 14 -4.76 9.25 4.78
N TYR A 15 -3.85 8.64 5.53
CA TYR A 15 -2.42 8.84 5.31
C TYR A 15 -1.83 7.92 4.26
N THR A 16 -2.60 6.93 3.80
CA THR A 16 -2.10 5.97 2.84
C THR A 16 -1.58 6.62 1.55
N PRO A 17 -2.29 7.59 0.95
CA PRO A 17 -1.75 8.21 -0.27
C PRO A 17 -0.38 8.84 -0.07
N GLU A 18 -0.13 9.44 1.09
CA GLU A 18 1.18 10.03 1.37
C GLU A 18 2.26 8.97 1.43
N ILE A 19 1.95 7.84 2.06
CA ILE A 19 2.90 6.73 2.14
C ILE A 19 3.20 6.19 0.75
N ILE A 20 2.17 6.07 -0.07
CA ILE A 20 2.35 5.60 -1.45
C ILE A 20 3.25 6.54 -2.24
N LEU A 21 3.02 7.85 -2.10
CA LEU A 21 3.87 8.82 -2.79
C LEU A 21 5.32 8.71 -2.36
N MET A 22 5.54 8.51 -1.06
CA MET A 22 6.90 8.32 -0.54
C MET A 22 7.54 7.08 -1.17
N LEU A 23 6.80 5.99 -1.24
CA LEU A 23 7.32 4.76 -1.82
C LEU A 23 7.64 4.95 -3.30
N LEU A 24 6.76 5.61 -4.03
CA LEU A 24 6.96 5.82 -5.45
C LEU A 24 8.14 6.75 -5.72
N ASP A 25 8.40 7.68 -4.82
CA ASP A 25 9.53 8.58 -4.97
C ASP A 25 10.87 7.91 -4.65
N ASN A 26 10.83 6.72 -4.08
CA ASN A 26 12.04 6.00 -3.66
C ASN A 26 12.19 4.65 -4.34
N LEU A 27 11.60 4.49 -5.52
CA LEU A 27 11.66 3.22 -6.24
C LEU A 27 13.09 2.83 -6.62
N ASP A 28 13.97 3.80 -6.78
CA ASP A 28 15.37 3.50 -7.08
C ASP A 28 16.09 2.88 -5.88
N ARG A 29 15.63 3.16 -4.68
CA ARG A 29 16.19 2.58 -3.46
C ARG A 29 15.44 1.34 -3.02
N LEU A 30 14.14 1.30 -3.29
CA LEU A 30 13.29 0.18 -2.92
C LEU A 30 12.40 -0.16 -4.11
N PRO A 31 12.93 -0.93 -5.07
CA PRO A 31 12.14 -1.27 -6.25
C PRO A 31 11.00 -2.21 -5.87
N LEU A 32 9.80 -1.90 -6.33
CA LEU A 32 8.60 -2.63 -5.99
C LEU A 32 7.99 -3.28 -7.21
N ARG A 33 7.56 -4.54 -7.07
CA ARG A 33 6.79 -5.22 -8.09
C ARG A 33 5.30 -5.23 -7.77
N SER A 34 4.94 -4.99 -6.50
CA SER A 34 3.56 -5.10 -6.08
C SER A 34 3.34 -4.26 -4.84
N ILE A 35 2.22 -3.56 -4.81
CA ILE A 35 1.76 -2.82 -3.63
C ILE A 35 0.37 -3.31 -3.32
N LYS A 36 0.17 -3.78 -2.09
CA LYS A 36 -1.13 -4.25 -1.63
C LYS A 36 -1.63 -3.37 -0.50
N LEU A 37 -2.93 -3.11 -0.50
CA LEU A 37 -3.59 -2.45 0.62
C LEU A 37 -4.48 -3.46 1.33
N TYR A 38 -4.38 -3.52 2.63
CA TYR A 38 -5.26 -4.35 3.44
C TYR A 38 -5.96 -3.51 4.49
N ASP A 39 -7.27 -3.67 4.59
CA ASP A 39 -8.06 -3.07 5.64
C ASP A 39 -9.25 -3.98 5.88
N ASN A 40 -9.64 -4.14 7.14
CA ASN A 40 -10.83 -4.94 7.45
C ASN A 40 -12.12 -4.15 7.24
N ASP A 41 -12.03 -2.88 6.91
CA ASP A 41 -13.18 -2.02 6.63
C ASP A 41 -13.16 -1.68 5.15
N GLU A 42 -13.97 -2.39 4.37
CA GLU A 42 -13.98 -2.23 2.92
C GLU A 42 -14.41 -0.83 2.50
N GLU A 43 -15.41 -0.29 3.16
CA GLU A 43 -15.91 1.03 2.80
C GLU A 43 -14.84 2.09 3.02
N ARG A 44 -14.18 2.02 4.16
CA ARG A 44 -13.11 2.94 4.47
C ARG A 44 -11.98 2.84 3.45
N GLN A 45 -11.60 1.60 3.09
CA GLN A 45 -10.53 1.40 2.14
C GLN A 45 -10.90 1.90 0.75
N ASN A 46 -12.17 1.74 0.35
CA ASN A 46 -12.59 2.16 -0.98
C ASN A 46 -12.43 3.66 -1.20
N HIS A 47 -12.54 4.46 -0.15
CA HIS A 47 -12.33 5.89 -0.27
C HIS A 47 -10.90 6.24 -0.68
N VAL A 48 -9.96 5.41 -0.31
CA VAL A 48 -8.54 5.67 -0.53
C VAL A 48 -8.01 4.87 -1.71
N ALA A 49 -8.56 3.67 -1.91
CA ALA A 49 -8.00 2.72 -2.87
C ALA A 49 -7.92 3.27 -4.28
N LYS A 50 -8.94 4.00 -4.70
CA LYS A 50 -8.97 4.52 -6.05
C LYS A 50 -7.91 5.59 -6.26
N ALA A 51 -7.75 6.47 -5.28
CA ALA A 51 -6.72 7.50 -5.37
C ALA A 51 -5.34 6.88 -5.45
N VAL A 52 -5.11 5.85 -4.63
CA VAL A 52 -3.83 5.14 -4.62
C VAL A 52 -3.59 4.47 -5.98
N GLU A 53 -4.62 3.85 -6.53
CA GLU A 53 -4.50 3.20 -7.84
C GLU A 53 -4.05 4.20 -8.90
N ILE A 54 -4.65 5.37 -8.91
CA ILE A 54 -4.30 6.41 -9.88
C ILE A 54 -2.85 6.85 -9.70
N LEU A 55 -2.42 7.06 -8.47
CA LEU A 55 -1.05 7.47 -8.18
C LEU A 55 -0.05 6.45 -8.71
N ILE A 56 -0.32 5.16 -8.45
CA ILE A 56 0.58 4.11 -8.88
C ILE A 56 0.63 4.01 -10.39
N LYS A 57 -0.52 4.08 -11.04
CA LYS A 57 -0.55 3.96 -12.50
C LYS A 57 0.13 5.12 -13.19
N GLU A 58 0.05 6.31 -12.61
CA GLU A 58 0.71 7.47 -13.20
C GLU A 58 2.21 7.40 -13.04
N LYS A 59 2.67 6.87 -11.91
CA LYS A 59 4.10 6.84 -11.63
C LYS A 59 4.78 5.63 -12.27
N ASP A 60 4.18 4.45 -12.13
CA ASP A 60 4.76 3.22 -12.66
C ASP A 60 3.67 2.18 -12.87
N PRO A 61 3.10 2.11 -14.09
CA PRO A 61 2.02 1.16 -14.34
C PRO A 61 2.43 -0.30 -14.31
N THR A 62 3.73 -0.59 -14.22
CA THR A 62 4.17 -1.98 -14.14
C THR A 62 4.05 -2.54 -12.73
N ILE A 63 3.81 -1.71 -11.73
CA ILE A 63 3.63 -2.19 -10.37
C ILE A 63 2.22 -2.76 -10.23
N GLU A 64 2.14 -4.00 -9.75
CA GLU A 64 0.84 -4.64 -9.51
C GLU A 64 0.20 -4.00 -8.27
N TYR A 65 -1.09 -3.73 -8.36
CA TYR A 65 -1.80 -3.10 -7.27
C TYR A 65 -3.02 -3.93 -6.87
N VAL A 66 -3.16 -4.21 -5.58
CA VAL A 66 -4.27 -4.99 -5.04
C VAL A 66 -4.78 -4.31 -3.78
N ALA A 67 -6.08 -4.11 -3.70
CA ALA A 67 -6.73 -3.64 -2.48
C ALA A 67 -7.70 -4.74 -2.03
N THR A 68 -7.57 -5.20 -0.81
CA THR A 68 -8.34 -6.36 -0.35
C THR A 68 -8.68 -6.24 1.11
N THR A 69 -9.78 -6.91 1.50
CA THR A 69 -10.15 -7.07 2.91
C THR A 69 -9.80 -8.48 3.40
N ASP A 70 -9.22 -9.30 2.53
CA ASP A 70 -8.87 -10.68 2.86
C ASP A 70 -7.40 -10.73 3.29
N PRO A 71 -7.11 -11.05 4.55
CA PRO A 71 -5.72 -11.09 5.02
C PRO A 71 -4.88 -12.14 4.30
N GLU A 72 -5.48 -13.24 3.84
CA GLU A 72 -4.72 -14.23 3.11
C GLU A 72 -4.19 -13.66 1.80
N VAL A 73 -5.04 -12.95 1.09
CA VAL A 73 -4.61 -12.31 -0.16
C VAL A 73 -3.57 -11.24 0.13
N ALA A 74 -3.80 -10.46 1.19
CA ALA A 74 -2.93 -9.34 1.51
C ALA A 74 -1.52 -9.78 1.88
N TYR A 75 -1.41 -10.85 2.64
CA TYR A 75 -0.12 -11.24 3.21
C TYR A 75 0.57 -12.36 2.45
N THR A 76 0.02 -12.79 1.33
CA THR A 76 0.65 -13.81 0.49
C THR A 76 1.70 -13.15 -0.41
N ASP A 77 2.89 -13.75 -0.46
CA ASP A 77 3.96 -13.32 -1.36
C ASP A 77 4.40 -11.87 -1.13
N VAL A 78 4.38 -11.41 0.11
CA VAL A 78 4.86 -10.06 0.41
C VAL A 78 6.19 -10.15 1.13
N ASP A 79 7.05 -9.19 0.84
CA ASP A 79 8.37 -9.11 1.47
C ASP A 79 8.35 -8.20 2.70
N PHE A 80 7.49 -7.20 2.70
CA PHE A 80 7.43 -6.22 3.79
C PHE A 80 6.01 -5.92 4.15
N VAL A 81 5.77 -5.62 5.42
CA VAL A 81 4.49 -5.19 5.94
C VAL A 81 4.68 -3.83 6.58
N LEU A 82 3.93 -2.84 6.08
CA LEU A 82 3.87 -1.53 6.72
C LEU A 82 2.55 -1.45 7.48
N ALA A 83 2.64 -1.30 8.79
CA ALA A 83 1.45 -1.18 9.62
C ALA A 83 1.17 0.29 9.88
N HIS A 84 -0.07 0.68 9.67
CA HIS A 84 -0.51 2.04 9.97
C HIS A 84 -0.75 2.15 11.45
N ILE A 85 0.28 2.49 12.17
CA ILE A 85 0.16 2.66 13.60
C ILE A 85 -0.02 4.14 13.88
N ARG A 86 -1.04 4.45 14.65
CA ARG A 86 -1.34 5.83 14.97
C ARG A 86 -0.49 6.27 16.15
N VAL A 87 0.78 6.36 15.88
CA VAL A 87 1.74 6.61 16.94
C VAL A 87 1.48 7.90 17.66
N GLY A 88 1.05 8.89 16.93
CA GLY A 88 0.73 10.17 17.55
C GLY A 88 -0.37 10.10 18.58
N LYS A 89 -1.13 9.03 18.56
CA LYS A 89 -2.21 8.85 19.51
C LYS A 89 -1.76 8.26 20.82
N LEU A 90 -0.54 7.88 20.90
CA LEU A 90 -0.04 7.34 22.14
C LEU A 90 -0.08 8.37 23.24
N GLY A 91 -0.05 9.56 22.82
CA GLY A 91 -0.28 10.59 23.82
C GLY A 91 -1.70 10.45 24.24
#